data_e36d90a69c6eec9f9519e51bd30d4d46
#
_entry.id   e36d90a69c6eec9f9519e51bd30d4d46
#
_cell.length_a   1.000
_cell.length_b   1.000
_cell.length_c   1.000
_cell.angle_alpha   90.00
_cell.angle_beta   90.00
_cell.angle_gamma   90.00
#
_symmetry.space_group_name_H-M   'P 1'
#
loop_
_entity.id
_entity.type
_entity.pdbx_description
1 polymer ?
#
loop_
_entity_poly.entity_id
_entity_poly.type
_entity_poly.pdbx_seq_one_letter_code
_entity_poly.pdbx_strand_id
1 'polypeptide(L)'
;MTAVRRGAWVALRYVTTIFFLGVCVQFFLVGYGLFAMKDGATIDNAKSLDPHRGLGWILSTYGAPLMLILVLLAWPARRLLVAWIVLAVLGFFQAILAAGGYHHWGLGMFHPVNAVILLALSGRLAHYSWTTRKSAETETAPAAAPTG
;
A
#
# COMPACT_ATOMS: atom_id res chain seq x y z
N MET A 1 -13.39 -18.63 -12.52
CA MET A 1 -13.58 -17.48 -11.60
C MET A 1 -14.92 -16.83 -11.90
N THR A 2 -15.70 -16.46 -10.86
CA THR A 2 -16.93 -15.67 -11.04
C THR A 2 -16.58 -14.25 -11.52
N ALA A 3 -17.54 -13.53 -12.12
CA ALA A 3 -17.36 -12.14 -12.56
C ALA A 3 -16.93 -11.23 -11.39
N VAL A 4 -17.54 -11.41 -10.22
CA VAL A 4 -17.20 -10.65 -8.99
C VAL A 4 -15.73 -10.85 -8.59
N ARG A 5 -15.26 -12.08 -8.54
CA ARG A 5 -13.85 -12.37 -8.18
C ARG A 5 -12.86 -11.75 -9.19
N ARG A 6 -13.20 -11.76 -10.46
CA ARG A 6 -12.39 -11.15 -11.52
C ARG A 6 -12.34 -9.63 -11.35
N GLY A 7 -13.49 -8.99 -11.15
CA GLY A 7 -13.58 -7.55 -10.88
C GLY A 7 -12.79 -7.13 -9.64
N ALA A 8 -12.96 -7.87 -8.54
CA ALA A 8 -12.23 -7.63 -7.29
C ALA A 8 -10.70 -7.78 -7.47
N TRP A 9 -10.24 -8.76 -8.25
CA TRP A 9 -8.82 -8.93 -8.56
C TRP A 9 -8.25 -7.75 -9.36
N VAL A 10 -8.99 -7.26 -10.35
CA VAL A 10 -8.60 -6.08 -11.13
C VAL A 10 -8.54 -4.84 -10.23
N ALA A 11 -9.57 -4.60 -9.42
CA ALA A 11 -9.61 -3.47 -8.49
C ALA A 11 -8.48 -3.56 -7.45
N LEU A 12 -8.22 -4.74 -6.87
CA LEU A 12 -7.12 -4.97 -5.92
C LEU A 12 -5.76 -4.59 -6.50
N ARG A 13 -5.51 -4.91 -7.76
CA ARG A 13 -4.27 -4.55 -8.48
C ARG A 13 -4.07 -3.03 -8.50
N TYR A 14 -5.08 -2.28 -8.93
CA TYR A 14 -4.99 -0.82 -8.98
C TYR A 14 -4.87 -0.20 -7.60
N VAL A 15 -5.68 -0.65 -6.64
CA VAL A 15 -5.64 -0.14 -5.26
C VAL A 15 -4.28 -0.41 -4.62
N THR A 16 -3.70 -1.61 -4.80
CA THR A 16 -2.36 -1.92 -4.28
C THR A 16 -1.29 -1.05 -4.93
N THR A 17 -1.39 -0.78 -6.24
CA THR A 17 -0.45 0.09 -6.95
C THR A 17 -0.55 1.54 -6.45
N ILE A 18 -1.76 2.06 -6.32
CA ILE A 18 -2.01 3.41 -5.78
C ILE A 18 -1.51 3.50 -4.33
N PHE A 19 -1.76 2.48 -3.52
CA PHE A 19 -1.24 2.41 -2.14
C PHE A 19 0.28 2.43 -2.11
N PHE A 20 0.97 1.64 -2.94
CA PHE A 20 2.42 1.64 -3.06
C PHE A 20 2.96 3.02 -3.44
N LEU A 21 2.38 3.66 -4.47
CA LEU A 21 2.76 5.02 -4.89
C LEU A 21 2.51 6.04 -3.77
N GLY A 22 1.39 5.91 -3.07
CA GLY A 22 1.10 6.73 -1.90
C GLY A 22 2.13 6.57 -0.78
N VAL A 23 2.60 5.34 -0.51
CA VAL A 23 3.69 5.10 0.44
C VAL A 23 5.00 5.72 -0.04
N CYS A 24 5.33 5.65 -1.34
CA CYS A 24 6.49 6.36 -1.89
C CYS A 24 6.40 7.87 -1.65
N VAL A 25 5.24 8.47 -1.94
CA VAL A 25 5.01 9.90 -1.72
C VAL A 25 5.14 10.28 -0.24
N GLN A 26 4.75 9.40 0.69
CA GLN A 26 4.90 9.61 2.13
C GLN A 26 6.34 9.85 2.56
N PHE A 27 7.32 9.16 1.96
CA PHE A 27 8.73 9.38 2.25
C PHE A 27 9.20 10.77 1.78
N PHE A 28 8.69 11.27 0.64
CA PHE A 28 8.97 12.65 0.21
C PHE A 28 8.31 13.67 1.13
N LEU A 29 7.06 13.44 1.51
CA LEU A 29 6.30 14.38 2.35
C LEU A 29 6.87 14.48 3.76
N VAL A 30 7.35 13.38 4.37
CA VAL A 30 8.01 13.47 5.69
C VAL A 30 9.34 14.19 5.58
N GLY A 31 10.14 13.91 4.54
CA GLY A 31 11.38 14.63 4.27
C GLY A 31 11.13 16.13 4.12
N TYR A 32 10.23 16.51 3.21
CA TYR A 32 9.82 17.90 3.04
C TYR A 32 9.36 18.53 4.34
N GLY A 33 8.48 17.85 5.10
CA GLY A 33 7.92 18.35 6.33
C GLY A 33 8.98 18.63 7.39
N LEU A 34 9.97 17.74 7.54
CA LEU A 34 11.06 17.90 8.49
C LEU A 34 12.01 19.06 8.11
N PHE A 35 12.43 19.14 6.83
CA PHE A 35 13.32 20.21 6.38
C PHE A 35 12.64 21.59 6.30
N ALA A 36 11.32 21.64 6.17
CA ALA A 36 10.55 22.88 6.15
C ALA A 36 10.02 23.30 7.54
N MET A 37 10.41 22.60 8.61
CA MET A 37 10.06 23.01 9.99
C MET A 37 10.69 24.34 10.31
N LYS A 38 9.88 25.24 10.91
CA LYS A 38 10.35 26.54 11.41
C LYS A 38 10.94 26.40 12.81
N ASP A 39 11.80 27.32 13.17
CA ASP A 39 12.38 27.41 14.51
C ASP A 39 11.29 27.41 15.58
N GLY A 40 11.48 26.60 16.62
CA GLY A 40 10.54 26.41 17.71
C GLY A 40 9.33 25.51 17.40
N ALA A 41 9.20 24.99 16.17
CA ALA A 41 8.20 23.97 15.89
C ALA A 41 8.65 22.59 16.39
N THR A 42 7.68 21.79 16.83
CA THR A 42 7.85 20.39 17.19
C THR A 42 7.18 19.49 16.15
N ILE A 43 7.50 18.21 16.16
CA ILE A 43 6.84 17.23 15.27
C ILE A 43 5.31 17.28 15.42
N ASP A 44 4.80 17.61 16.61
CA ASP A 44 3.35 17.61 16.88
C ASP A 44 2.63 18.78 16.22
N ASN A 45 3.26 19.97 16.20
CA ASN A 45 2.64 21.21 15.77
C ASN A 45 3.14 21.75 14.42
N ALA A 46 4.12 21.10 13.79
CA ALA A 46 4.67 21.52 12.49
C ALA A 46 3.64 21.36 11.37
N LYS A 47 3.11 22.49 10.86
CA LYS A 47 2.18 22.52 9.72
C LYS A 47 2.79 21.98 8.42
N SER A 48 4.12 22.03 8.29
CA SER A 48 4.84 21.44 7.17
C SER A 48 4.67 19.91 7.05
N LEU A 49 4.29 19.24 8.16
CA LEU A 49 3.98 17.81 8.19
C LEU A 49 2.50 17.47 7.90
N ASP A 50 1.62 18.47 7.75
CA ASP A 50 0.19 18.21 7.51
C ASP A 50 -0.08 17.40 6.21
N PRO A 51 0.63 17.62 5.08
CA PRO A 51 0.44 16.77 3.90
C PRO A 51 0.80 15.30 4.16
N HIS A 52 1.87 15.03 4.93
CA HIS A 52 2.26 13.68 5.34
C HIS A 52 1.18 13.04 6.22
N ARG A 53 0.67 13.77 7.21
CA ARG A 53 -0.40 13.29 8.11
C ARG A 53 -1.68 13.02 7.34
N GLY A 54 -2.10 13.94 6.46
CA GLY A 54 -3.33 13.81 5.67
C GLY A 54 -3.31 12.61 4.73
N LEU A 55 -2.23 12.45 3.95
CA LEU A 55 -2.10 11.30 3.06
C LEU A 55 -1.97 9.99 3.86
N GLY A 56 -1.21 9.99 4.97
CA GLY A 56 -1.08 8.83 5.85
C GLY A 56 -2.43 8.37 6.42
N TRP A 57 -3.25 9.33 6.84
CA TRP A 57 -4.61 9.06 7.30
C TRP A 57 -5.47 8.43 6.20
N ILE A 58 -5.45 8.96 4.98
CA ILE A 58 -6.21 8.42 3.84
C ILE A 58 -5.78 6.99 3.53
N LEU A 59 -4.48 6.72 3.44
CA LEU A 59 -3.96 5.40 3.14
C LEU A 59 -4.32 4.37 4.21
N SER A 60 -4.24 4.74 5.49
CA SER A 60 -4.50 3.82 6.60
C SER A 60 -6.00 3.60 6.83
N THR A 61 -6.81 4.67 6.75
CA THR A 61 -8.25 4.61 7.10
C THR A 61 -9.10 4.10 5.95
N TYR A 62 -8.73 4.38 4.70
CA TYR A 62 -9.52 3.98 3.52
C TYR A 62 -8.78 2.97 2.64
N GLY A 63 -7.50 3.20 2.35
CA GLY A 63 -6.72 2.35 1.46
C GLY A 63 -6.53 0.93 1.99
N ALA A 64 -6.13 0.80 3.24
CA ALA A 64 -5.89 -0.50 3.86
C ALA A 64 -7.16 -1.35 4.04
N PRO A 65 -8.29 -0.83 4.59
CA PRO A 65 -9.54 -1.59 4.67
C PRO A 65 -10.11 -1.94 3.28
N LEU A 66 -10.00 -1.04 2.30
CA LEU A 66 -10.43 -1.33 0.93
C LEU A 66 -9.64 -2.50 0.33
N MET A 67 -8.32 -2.54 0.52
CA MET A 67 -7.50 -3.70 0.09
C MET A 67 -7.93 -4.98 0.79
N LEU A 68 -8.26 -4.93 2.09
CA LEU A 68 -8.73 -6.10 2.84
C LEU A 68 -10.05 -6.62 2.25
N ILE A 69 -11.01 -5.75 1.98
CA ILE A 69 -12.29 -6.13 1.36
C ILE A 69 -12.04 -6.76 -0.02
N LEU A 70 -11.23 -6.11 -0.85
CA LEU A 70 -10.97 -6.57 -2.22
C LEU A 70 -10.24 -7.93 -2.24
N VAL A 71 -9.27 -8.17 -1.36
CA VAL A 71 -8.56 -9.44 -1.32
C VAL A 71 -9.47 -10.59 -0.85
N LEU A 72 -10.37 -10.32 0.08
CA LEU A 72 -11.36 -11.31 0.54
C LEU A 72 -12.37 -11.64 -0.58
N LEU A 73 -12.78 -10.67 -1.40
CA LEU A 73 -13.65 -10.89 -2.55
C LEU A 73 -12.91 -11.58 -3.71
N ALA A 74 -11.66 -11.22 -3.96
CA ALA A 74 -10.85 -11.82 -5.01
C ALA A 74 -10.43 -13.26 -4.70
N TRP A 75 -10.25 -13.58 -3.42
CA TRP A 75 -9.87 -14.90 -2.88
C TRP A 75 -8.74 -15.57 -3.68
N PRO A 76 -7.55 -14.99 -3.72
CA PRO A 76 -6.40 -15.57 -4.43
C PRO A 76 -5.87 -16.82 -3.73
N ALA A 77 -4.81 -17.44 -4.28
CA ALA A 77 -4.13 -18.54 -3.62
C ALA A 77 -3.69 -18.18 -2.20
N ARG A 78 -3.75 -19.14 -1.26
CA ARG A 78 -3.58 -18.90 0.19
C ARG A 78 -2.38 -18.04 0.56
N ARG A 79 -1.22 -18.27 -0.07
CA ARG A 79 0.01 -17.49 0.21
C ARG A 79 -0.17 -16.01 -0.14
N LEU A 80 -0.82 -15.72 -1.25
CA LEU A 80 -1.11 -14.36 -1.70
C LEU A 80 -2.19 -13.71 -0.83
N LEU A 81 -3.25 -14.45 -0.50
CA LEU A 81 -4.29 -13.99 0.41
C LEU A 81 -3.68 -13.49 1.72
N VAL A 82 -2.82 -14.32 2.35
CA VAL A 82 -2.13 -13.94 3.60
C VAL A 82 -1.26 -12.71 3.41
N ALA A 83 -0.50 -12.62 2.30
CA ALA A 83 0.38 -11.47 2.06
C ALA A 83 -0.41 -10.15 1.93
N TRP A 84 -1.55 -10.13 1.23
CA TRP A 84 -2.41 -8.94 1.15
C TRP A 84 -3.12 -8.63 2.46
N ILE A 85 -3.55 -9.63 3.24
CA ILE A 85 -4.11 -9.41 4.57
C ILE A 85 -3.06 -8.76 5.47
N VAL A 86 -1.83 -9.27 5.48
CA VAL A 86 -0.72 -8.68 6.24
C VAL A 86 -0.47 -7.23 5.80
N LEU A 87 -0.42 -6.96 4.49
CA LEU A 87 -0.26 -5.59 3.99
C LEU A 87 -1.39 -4.66 4.49
N ALA A 88 -2.63 -5.09 4.41
CA ALA A 88 -3.78 -4.30 4.86
C ALA A 88 -3.75 -4.05 6.38
N VAL A 89 -3.43 -5.07 7.17
CA VAL A 89 -3.30 -4.97 8.64
C VAL A 89 -2.18 -4.00 9.01
N LEU A 90 -0.99 -4.16 8.44
CA LEU A 90 0.14 -3.25 8.68
C LEU A 90 -0.17 -1.81 8.23
N GLY A 91 -0.87 -1.65 7.10
CA GLY A 91 -1.31 -0.35 6.61
C GLY A 91 -2.28 0.35 7.55
N PHE A 92 -3.22 -0.40 8.14
CA PHE A 92 -4.13 0.13 9.16
C PHE A 92 -3.38 0.51 10.44
N PHE A 93 -2.48 -0.33 10.93
CA PHE A 93 -1.68 -0.08 12.12
C PHE A 93 -0.73 1.11 11.98
N GLN A 94 -0.39 1.54 10.76
CA GLN A 94 0.54 2.65 10.52
C GLN A 94 0.08 3.96 11.18
N ALA A 95 -1.22 4.28 11.11
CA ALA A 95 -1.77 5.45 11.77
C ALA A 95 -1.77 5.31 13.30
N ILE A 96 -2.01 4.10 13.81
CA ILE A 96 -2.00 3.80 15.25
C ILE A 96 -0.58 3.98 15.81
N LEU A 97 0.45 3.50 15.10
CA LEU A 97 1.85 3.66 15.49
C LEU A 97 2.26 5.13 15.51
N ALA A 98 1.80 5.93 14.52
CA ALA A 98 2.02 7.37 14.50
C ALA A 98 1.37 8.06 15.70
N ALA A 99 0.08 7.82 15.93
CA ALA A 99 -0.66 8.41 17.05
C ALA A 99 -0.10 7.96 18.41
N GLY A 100 0.24 6.68 18.56
CA GLY A 100 0.85 6.13 19.77
C GLY A 100 2.23 6.71 20.07
N GLY A 101 2.98 7.10 19.03
CA GLY A 101 4.30 7.73 19.16
C GLY A 101 4.28 9.08 19.88
N TYR A 102 3.17 9.83 19.80
CA TYR A 102 3.01 11.07 20.53
C TYR A 102 2.91 10.87 22.05
N HIS A 103 2.38 9.74 22.49
CA HIS A 103 2.23 9.42 23.92
C HIS A 103 3.35 8.54 24.45
N HIS A 104 3.91 7.67 23.61
CA HIS A 104 4.93 6.70 23.97
C HIS A 104 5.97 6.61 22.85
N TRP A 105 7.10 7.31 23.01
CA TRP A 105 8.19 7.36 22.03
C TRP A 105 8.62 5.95 21.54
N GLY A 106 8.56 4.91 22.40
CA GLY A 106 8.87 3.55 22.03
C GLY A 106 7.94 2.96 20.97
N LEU A 107 6.66 3.35 20.94
CA LEU A 107 5.73 2.98 19.86
C LEU A 107 6.04 3.75 18.57
N GLY A 108 6.42 5.03 18.69
CA GLY A 108 6.81 5.85 17.55
C GLY A 108 7.98 5.28 16.75
N MET A 109 8.91 4.57 17.40
CA MET A 109 10.05 3.91 16.72
C MET A 109 9.61 2.86 15.69
N PHE A 110 8.47 2.20 15.90
CA PHE A 110 7.97 1.19 14.96
C PHE A 110 7.29 1.81 13.74
N HIS A 111 6.88 3.08 13.80
CA HIS A 111 6.24 3.75 12.66
C HIS A 111 7.13 3.78 11.40
N PRO A 112 8.39 4.25 11.42
CA PRO A 112 9.26 4.22 10.24
C PRO A 112 9.65 2.80 9.82
N VAL A 113 9.83 1.87 10.77
CA VAL A 113 10.12 0.46 10.45
C VAL A 113 8.95 -0.16 9.69
N ASN A 114 7.72 0.03 10.18
CA ASN A 114 6.54 -0.45 9.49
C ASN A 114 6.36 0.21 8.11
N ALA A 115 6.70 1.50 7.95
CA ALA A 115 6.66 2.19 6.66
C ALA A 115 7.57 1.52 5.61
N VAL A 116 8.79 1.10 5.99
CA VAL A 116 9.70 0.37 5.10
C VAL A 116 9.13 -1.01 4.72
N ILE A 117 8.52 -1.72 5.68
CA ILE A 117 7.85 -3.00 5.40
C ILE A 117 6.68 -2.80 4.43
N LEU A 118 5.85 -1.76 4.64
CA LEU A 118 4.74 -1.40 3.75
C LEU A 118 5.23 -1.09 2.35
N LEU A 119 6.33 -0.33 2.21
CA LEU A 119 6.93 -0.01 0.92
C LEU A 119 7.35 -1.28 0.17
N ALA A 120 8.11 -2.15 0.83
CA ALA A 120 8.64 -3.37 0.23
C ALA A 120 7.50 -4.35 -0.14
N LEU A 121 6.55 -4.57 0.77
CA LEU A 121 5.47 -5.54 0.57
C LEU A 121 4.47 -5.05 -0.48
N SER A 122 4.05 -3.80 -0.43
CA SER A 122 3.11 -3.23 -1.41
C SER A 122 3.73 -3.19 -2.82
N GLY A 123 5.00 -2.80 -2.94
CA GLY A 123 5.72 -2.81 -4.21
C GLY A 123 5.83 -4.22 -4.81
N ARG A 124 6.17 -5.22 -3.98
CA ARG A 124 6.24 -6.63 -4.42
C ARG A 124 4.87 -7.15 -4.87
N LEU A 125 3.80 -6.87 -4.13
CA LEU A 125 2.45 -7.32 -4.46
C LEU A 125 1.90 -6.58 -5.69
N ALA A 126 2.16 -5.28 -5.83
CA ALA A 126 1.84 -4.53 -7.03
C ALA A 126 2.54 -5.15 -8.25
N HIS A 127 3.86 -5.32 -8.21
CA HIS A 127 4.62 -5.95 -9.30
C HIS A 127 4.07 -7.33 -9.66
N TYR A 128 3.87 -8.21 -8.68
CA TYR A 128 3.32 -9.55 -8.90
C TYR A 128 1.97 -9.50 -9.60
N SER A 129 1.07 -8.62 -9.18
CA SER A 129 -0.28 -8.53 -9.73
C SER A 129 -0.32 -8.11 -11.21
N TRP A 130 0.71 -7.40 -11.69
CA TRP A 130 0.85 -6.99 -13.08
C TRP A 130 1.56 -8.03 -13.95
N THR A 131 2.56 -8.72 -13.43
CA THR A 131 3.34 -9.72 -14.18
C THR A 131 2.54 -10.99 -14.46
N THR A 132 1.73 -11.45 -13.48
CA THR A 132 0.94 -12.68 -13.64
C THR A 132 -0.10 -12.58 -14.77
N ARG A 133 -0.60 -11.39 -15.06
CA ARG A 133 -1.52 -11.18 -16.19
C ARG A 133 -0.83 -11.35 -17.55
N LYS A 134 0.37 -10.80 -17.71
CA LYS A 134 1.10 -10.89 -18.99
C LYS A 134 1.33 -12.33 -19.41
N SER A 135 1.70 -13.19 -18.46
CA SER A 135 1.90 -14.63 -18.74
C SER A 135 0.63 -15.32 -19.24
N ALA A 136 -0.52 -15.03 -18.62
CA ALA A 136 -1.80 -15.62 -19.03
C ALA A 136 -2.28 -15.12 -20.42
N GLU A 137 -2.02 -13.88 -20.76
CA GLU A 137 -2.37 -13.29 -22.07
C GLU A 137 -1.49 -13.84 -23.20
N THR A 138 -0.21 -14.10 -22.92
CA THR A 138 0.73 -14.70 -23.90
C THR A 138 0.39 -16.15 -24.20
N GLU A 139 -0.07 -16.90 -23.18
CA GLU A 139 -0.43 -18.33 -23.34
C GLU A 139 -1.74 -18.54 -24.11
N THR A 140 -2.64 -17.54 -24.11
CA THR A 140 -3.92 -17.58 -24.83
C THR A 140 -3.87 -17.00 -26.25
N ALA A 141 -2.74 -16.42 -26.67
CA ALA A 141 -2.57 -15.92 -28.03
C ALA A 141 -2.56 -17.11 -29.03
N PRO A 142 -3.40 -17.10 -30.08
CA PRO A 142 -3.39 -18.16 -31.10
C PRO A 142 -1.99 -18.27 -31.70
N ALA A 143 -1.46 -19.49 -31.83
CA ALA A 143 -0.24 -19.71 -32.56
C ALA A 143 -0.42 -19.18 -34.01
N ALA A 144 0.49 -18.28 -34.43
CA ALA A 144 0.45 -17.75 -35.78
C ALA A 144 0.41 -18.93 -36.76
N ALA A 145 -0.62 -18.94 -37.65
CA ALA A 145 -0.73 -19.96 -38.66
C ALA A 145 0.56 -19.99 -39.50
N PRO A 146 1.13 -21.17 -39.82
CA PRO A 146 2.30 -21.27 -40.66
C PRO A 146 1.96 -20.63 -42.00
N THR A 147 2.70 -19.59 -42.39
CA THR A 147 2.65 -18.99 -43.72
C THR A 147 3.28 -20.01 -44.67
N GLY A 148 2.42 -20.76 -45.38
CA GLY A 148 2.81 -21.68 -46.44
C GLY A 148 3.20 -20.96 -47.71
#